data_60a2795dc2d10ff2f11125ef33240a29
#
_entry.id   60a2795dc2d10ff2f11125ef33240a29
#
_cell.length_a   1.000
_cell.length_b   1.000
_cell.length_c   1.000
_cell.angle_alpha   90.00
_cell.angle_beta   90.00
_cell.angle_gamma   90.00
#
_symmetry.space_group_name_H-M   'P 1'
#
loop_
_entity.id
_entity.type
_entity.pdbx_description
1 polymer ?
#
loop_
_entity_poly.entity_id
_entity_poly.type
_entity_poly.pdbx_seq_one_letter_code
_entity_poly.pdbx_strand_id
1 'polypeptide(L)'
;QAKTLNPGGPKRNTFVWTTFLNNRLYGTGGNFNPIVNNWENPGIVQVLQGDDWSFFEDDFSTRTGYSYIGTKAVAIDPRNSNHVYVGARTGLYEFMSGKMVAFYNKDNSILQGAMDDGRELGNDYVLIYGLAYDREGNLWVLNNQTKKENLIRVSKDGQMTSFSKPELMKDGVGLSGLSQMRLDSRNLLWFCNDHWIQPGLFSYDPKNDKLNAYTRFVNEDGSNVDITAVHCWAEDLEHNIWVGTTAGPMLLQRSQMNEQENYRFVQVKVPRNDGTNLADYLLAGLDITAIAIDGGGRKWFGTKGNGVYLISADNMTQLQHFTTTNSHLLSNNIQSISINDMTGEVFFATDNGLCSYMSDATKAVDSPDDETTYAYPNPVKPGYTGPITIVGLSMNVDVKIVTTNGVLVAEGTSNGGSFVWDGKDKNGKRVASGVYMVQTADENGDNGTVCKVAVVN
;
A
#
# COMPACT_ATOMS: atom_id res chain seq x y z
N GLN A 1 -10.05 42.46 -9.88
CA GLN A 1 -10.45 41.07 -9.67
C GLN A 1 -9.26 40.34 -9.07
N ALA A 2 -9.41 39.82 -7.85
CA ALA A 2 -8.39 38.97 -7.24
C ALA A 2 -8.32 37.66 -8.02
N LYS A 3 -7.16 37.34 -8.60
CA LYS A 3 -6.90 36.02 -9.18
C LYS A 3 -6.60 35.07 -8.05
N THR A 4 -7.40 34.03 -7.88
CA THR A 4 -7.07 32.90 -7.01
C THR A 4 -5.91 32.17 -7.66
N LEU A 5 -4.74 32.19 -7.03
CA LEU A 5 -3.61 31.36 -7.41
C LEU A 5 -3.83 29.98 -6.84
N ASN A 6 -3.91 28.96 -7.69
CA ASN A 6 -3.87 27.58 -7.26
C ASN A 6 -2.41 27.12 -7.32
N PRO A 7 -1.73 26.85 -6.16
CA PRO A 7 -0.29 26.60 -6.14
C PRO A 7 0.12 25.23 -6.71
N GLY A 8 -0.82 24.46 -7.28
CA GLY A 8 -0.55 23.09 -7.75
C GLY A 8 -0.19 22.17 -6.57
N GLY A 9 -1.12 21.38 -6.11
CA GLY A 9 -0.92 20.48 -4.96
C GLY A 9 -2.22 19.75 -4.67
N PRO A 10 -2.24 18.92 -3.63
CA PRO A 10 -3.48 18.27 -3.22
C PRO A 10 -4.51 19.31 -2.77
N LYS A 11 -5.76 19.08 -3.10
CA LYS A 11 -6.86 19.97 -2.68
C LYS A 11 -7.11 19.92 -1.18
N ARG A 12 -6.78 18.79 -0.55
CA ARG A 12 -6.92 18.55 0.89
C ARG A 12 -5.69 17.81 1.41
N ASN A 13 -5.29 18.13 2.63
CA ASN A 13 -4.17 17.47 3.32
C ASN A 13 -4.60 16.22 4.12
N THR A 14 -5.82 15.75 3.94
CA THR A 14 -6.31 14.53 4.57
C THR A 14 -6.19 13.36 3.62
N PHE A 15 -5.44 12.33 4.03
CA PHE A 15 -5.27 11.09 3.29
C PHE A 15 -5.46 9.94 4.27
N VAL A 16 -6.38 9.04 3.97
CA VAL A 16 -6.70 7.85 4.78
C VAL A 16 -6.23 6.58 4.13
N TRP A 17 -6.42 6.53 2.83
CA TRP A 17 -6.03 5.41 1.99
C TRP A 17 -5.34 5.96 0.75
N THR A 18 -4.23 5.33 0.40
CA THR A 18 -3.56 5.57 -0.89
C THR A 18 -3.33 4.26 -1.62
N THR A 19 -3.38 4.30 -2.93
CA THR A 19 -3.01 3.16 -3.79
C THR A 19 -2.37 3.68 -5.06
N PHE A 20 -1.34 2.97 -5.53
CA PHE A 20 -0.64 3.30 -6.76
C PHE A 20 -1.01 2.28 -7.84
N LEU A 21 -1.54 2.76 -8.96
CA LEU A 21 -1.92 1.92 -10.10
C LEU A 21 -1.76 2.69 -11.41
N ASN A 22 -1.21 2.04 -12.44
CA ASN A 22 -1.06 2.60 -13.78
C ASN A 22 -0.38 3.99 -13.79
N ASN A 23 0.71 4.12 -13.05
CA ASN A 23 1.49 5.35 -12.88
C ASN A 23 0.68 6.52 -12.29
N ARG A 24 -0.32 6.24 -11.46
CA ARG A 24 -1.14 7.21 -10.74
C ARG A 24 -1.25 6.83 -9.28
N LEU A 25 -1.07 7.81 -8.39
CA LEU A 25 -1.39 7.67 -6.98
C LEU A 25 -2.83 8.17 -6.75
N TYR A 26 -3.69 7.31 -6.25
CA TYR A 26 -5.04 7.67 -5.83
C TYR A 26 -5.06 7.80 -4.30
N GLY A 27 -5.63 8.90 -3.79
CA GLY A 27 -5.77 9.12 -2.36
C GLY A 27 -7.21 9.47 -1.99
N THR A 28 -7.74 8.84 -0.94
CA THR A 28 -9.01 9.19 -0.31
C THR A 28 -8.78 9.95 0.99
N GLY A 29 -9.68 10.86 1.34
CA GLY A 29 -9.47 11.79 2.46
C GLY A 29 -10.64 11.89 3.43
N GLY A 30 -11.29 10.79 3.74
CA GLY A 30 -12.53 10.78 4.53
C GLY A 30 -12.41 10.33 5.98
N ASN A 31 -11.34 10.65 6.67
CA ASN A 31 -11.22 10.24 8.06
C ASN A 31 -12.04 11.14 9.00
N PHE A 32 -12.32 10.59 10.17
CA PHE A 32 -12.91 11.25 11.31
C PHE A 32 -12.14 12.53 11.69
N ASN A 33 -12.84 13.63 11.84
CA ASN A 33 -12.24 14.88 12.29
C ASN A 33 -12.44 15.05 13.80
N PRO A 34 -11.42 14.84 14.63
CA PRO A 34 -11.53 14.94 16.08
C PRO A 34 -11.81 16.38 16.58
N ILE A 35 -11.57 17.39 15.74
CA ILE A 35 -11.75 18.81 16.12
C ILE A 35 -13.21 19.24 16.05
N VAL A 36 -14.02 18.59 15.21
CA VAL A 36 -15.44 18.94 14.98
C VAL A 36 -16.40 17.84 15.45
N ASN A 37 -16.24 17.37 16.68
CA ASN A 37 -17.21 16.52 17.39
C ASN A 37 -17.83 15.41 16.51
N ASN A 38 -17.03 14.43 16.09
CA ASN A 38 -17.48 13.24 15.36
C ASN A 38 -17.92 13.45 13.89
N TRP A 39 -17.56 14.55 13.26
CA TRP A 39 -17.83 14.74 11.85
C TRP A 39 -16.70 14.17 11.00
N GLU A 40 -17.06 13.34 10.04
CA GLU A 40 -16.09 12.89 9.06
C GLU A 40 -15.72 14.01 8.09
N ASN A 41 -14.48 13.99 7.61
CA ASN A 41 -14.03 14.94 6.60
C ASN A 41 -14.86 14.82 5.33
N PRO A 42 -15.10 15.93 4.62
CA PRO A 42 -15.71 15.91 3.32
C PRO A 42 -14.98 14.94 2.41
N GLY A 43 -15.74 14.10 1.70
CA GLY A 43 -15.22 13.10 0.78
C GLY A 43 -14.40 13.74 -0.33
N ILE A 44 -13.34 13.06 -0.72
CA ILE A 44 -12.51 13.43 -1.85
C ILE A 44 -11.77 12.21 -2.37
N VAL A 45 -11.56 12.18 -3.68
CA VAL A 45 -10.51 11.39 -4.32
C VAL A 45 -9.57 12.35 -5.03
N GLN A 46 -8.30 12.25 -4.71
CA GLN A 46 -7.21 13.05 -5.25
C GLN A 46 -6.28 12.13 -6.02
N VAL A 47 -5.92 12.50 -7.23
CA VAL A 47 -5.07 11.68 -8.11
C VAL A 47 -3.84 12.48 -8.50
N LEU A 48 -2.66 11.93 -8.20
CA LEU A 48 -1.38 12.45 -8.63
C LEU A 48 -0.85 11.61 -9.80
N GLN A 49 -0.51 12.27 -10.90
CA GLN A 49 0.14 11.66 -12.05
C GLN A 49 1.33 12.55 -12.49
N GLY A 50 2.56 12.05 -12.31
CA GLY A 50 3.73 12.92 -12.40
C GLY A 50 3.63 14.02 -11.34
N ASP A 51 3.67 15.29 -11.77
CA ASP A 51 3.53 16.46 -10.89
C ASP A 51 2.10 17.04 -10.90
N ASP A 52 1.19 16.45 -11.65
CA ASP A 52 -0.15 16.98 -11.87
C ASP A 52 -1.17 16.34 -10.94
N TRP A 53 -1.95 17.21 -10.26
CA TRP A 53 -3.08 16.80 -9.44
C TRP A 53 -4.40 16.95 -10.17
N SER A 54 -5.24 15.94 -10.06
CA SER A 54 -6.65 15.97 -10.47
C SER A 54 -7.55 15.48 -9.34
N PHE A 55 -8.83 15.84 -9.41
CA PHE A 55 -9.78 15.57 -8.32
C PHE A 55 -11.08 15.05 -8.88
N PHE A 56 -11.70 14.11 -8.16
CA PHE A 56 -13.04 13.64 -8.49
C PHE A 56 -14.05 14.59 -7.85
N GLU A 57 -14.67 15.39 -8.67
CA GLU A 57 -15.58 16.46 -8.24
C GLU A 57 -16.91 16.38 -8.99
N ASP A 58 -17.99 16.52 -8.23
CA ASP A 58 -19.35 16.56 -8.75
C ASP A 58 -20.24 17.31 -7.75
N ASP A 59 -21.48 17.63 -8.14
CA ASP A 59 -22.50 18.12 -7.24
C ASP A 59 -23.21 16.94 -6.55
N PHE A 60 -22.44 16.28 -5.65
CA PHE A 60 -22.85 15.05 -5.00
C PHE A 60 -24.17 15.20 -4.24
N SER A 61 -24.31 16.26 -3.44
CA SER A 61 -25.47 16.45 -2.59
C SER A 61 -26.75 16.63 -3.38
N THR A 62 -26.70 17.42 -4.46
CA THR A 62 -27.88 17.62 -5.34
C THR A 62 -28.23 16.33 -6.09
N ARG A 63 -27.21 15.59 -6.55
CA ARG A 63 -27.42 14.39 -7.37
C ARG A 63 -27.84 13.16 -6.58
N THR A 64 -27.37 13.03 -5.33
CA THR A 64 -27.61 11.85 -4.50
C THR A 64 -28.63 12.09 -3.38
N GLY A 65 -28.83 13.32 -2.96
CA GLY A 65 -29.58 13.67 -1.74
C GLY A 65 -28.78 13.46 -0.44
N TYR A 66 -27.49 13.05 -0.54
CA TYR A 66 -26.66 12.73 0.61
C TYR A 66 -25.35 13.54 0.61
N SER A 67 -24.77 13.73 1.79
CA SER A 67 -23.45 14.34 1.93
C SER A 67 -22.37 13.37 1.45
N TYR A 68 -21.44 13.84 0.63
CA TYR A 68 -20.27 13.06 0.25
C TYR A 68 -19.17 13.23 1.31
N ILE A 69 -19.11 12.26 2.22
CA ILE A 69 -18.23 12.30 3.40
C ILE A 69 -17.68 10.90 3.69
N GLY A 70 -16.57 10.85 4.44
CA GLY A 70 -16.03 9.59 4.94
C GLY A 70 -15.55 8.64 3.83
N THR A 71 -14.91 9.16 2.78
CA THR A 71 -14.31 8.32 1.72
C THR A 71 -13.11 7.56 2.27
N LYS A 72 -13.17 6.22 2.31
CA LYS A 72 -12.15 5.36 2.92
C LYS A 72 -11.54 4.35 1.96
N ALA A 73 -12.25 3.96 0.92
CA ALA A 73 -11.78 2.95 -0.02
C ALA A 73 -11.90 3.46 -1.46
N VAL A 74 -10.96 3.05 -2.29
CA VAL A 74 -10.99 3.30 -3.74
C VAL A 74 -10.56 2.03 -4.47
N ALA A 75 -11.29 1.66 -5.51
CA ALA A 75 -10.93 0.57 -6.42
C ALA A 75 -10.97 1.06 -7.87
N ILE A 76 -9.88 0.89 -8.55
CA ILE A 76 -9.71 1.24 -9.96
C ILE A 76 -9.96 -0.01 -10.81
N ASP A 77 -10.81 0.08 -11.81
CA ASP A 77 -11.06 -1.03 -12.73
C ASP A 77 -9.76 -1.39 -13.47
N PRO A 78 -9.23 -2.61 -13.31
CA PRO A 78 -7.97 -3.00 -13.95
C PRO A 78 -8.03 -2.99 -15.48
N ARG A 79 -9.23 -2.97 -16.07
CA ARG A 79 -9.47 -2.93 -17.51
C ARG A 79 -9.61 -1.49 -18.04
N ASN A 80 -9.94 -0.54 -17.16
CA ASN A 80 -10.17 0.86 -17.51
C ASN A 80 -9.83 1.77 -16.34
N SER A 81 -8.65 2.34 -16.32
CA SER A 81 -8.18 3.23 -15.23
C SER A 81 -8.99 4.52 -15.06
N ASN A 82 -9.91 4.83 -15.98
CA ASN A 82 -10.84 5.95 -15.83
C ASN A 82 -12.14 5.55 -15.09
N HIS A 83 -12.38 4.25 -14.90
CA HIS A 83 -13.52 3.71 -14.17
C HIS A 83 -13.09 3.39 -12.74
N VAL A 84 -13.67 4.07 -11.76
CA VAL A 84 -13.25 4.02 -10.36
C VAL A 84 -14.46 3.93 -9.45
N TYR A 85 -14.42 3.02 -8.50
CA TYR A 85 -15.39 2.98 -7.40
C TYR A 85 -14.79 3.55 -6.12
N VAL A 86 -15.62 4.25 -5.36
CA VAL A 86 -15.24 4.89 -4.10
C VAL A 86 -16.23 4.50 -3.02
N GLY A 87 -15.73 3.93 -1.96
CA GLY A 87 -16.51 3.62 -0.75
C GLY A 87 -16.47 4.77 0.23
N ALA A 88 -17.64 5.14 0.73
CA ALA A 88 -17.83 6.24 1.66
C ALA A 88 -18.79 5.85 2.80
N ARG A 89 -19.02 6.78 3.74
CA ARG A 89 -20.01 6.58 4.82
C ARG A 89 -21.43 6.46 4.30
N THR A 90 -21.73 7.10 3.17
CA THR A 90 -23.08 7.23 2.65
C THR A 90 -23.42 6.26 1.52
N GLY A 91 -22.47 5.39 1.15
CA GLY A 91 -22.65 4.38 0.11
C GLY A 91 -21.47 4.20 -0.82
N LEU A 92 -21.74 3.59 -1.97
CA LEU A 92 -20.78 3.30 -3.03
C LEU A 92 -20.98 4.27 -4.19
N TYR A 93 -19.93 4.95 -4.57
CA TYR A 93 -19.91 5.93 -5.67
C TYR A 93 -19.15 5.37 -6.86
N GLU A 94 -19.68 5.54 -8.06
CA GLU A 94 -19.07 5.10 -9.31
C GLU A 94 -18.70 6.32 -10.16
N PHE A 95 -17.44 6.33 -10.62
CA PHE A 95 -16.88 7.44 -11.39
C PHE A 95 -16.38 6.95 -12.75
N MET A 96 -16.58 7.79 -13.77
CA MET A 96 -15.93 7.67 -15.05
C MET A 96 -15.17 8.95 -15.35
N SER A 97 -13.86 8.86 -15.58
CA SER A 97 -12.99 10.02 -15.82
C SER A 97 -13.14 11.14 -14.77
N GLY A 98 -13.26 10.75 -13.49
CA GLY A 98 -13.37 11.68 -12.36
C GLY A 98 -14.76 12.31 -12.16
N LYS A 99 -15.76 11.95 -12.97
CA LYS A 99 -17.15 12.40 -12.83
C LYS A 99 -18.03 11.25 -12.32
N MET A 100 -18.89 11.53 -11.35
CA MET A 100 -19.82 10.54 -10.82
C MET A 100 -20.82 10.12 -11.89
N VAL A 101 -20.91 8.83 -12.18
CA VAL A 101 -21.87 8.25 -13.13
C VAL A 101 -23.01 7.52 -12.42
N ALA A 102 -22.74 6.92 -11.24
CA ALA A 102 -23.76 6.27 -10.43
C ALA A 102 -23.45 6.39 -8.94
N PHE A 103 -24.47 6.18 -8.13
CA PHE A 103 -24.42 6.12 -6.67
C PHE A 103 -25.34 5.01 -6.19
N TYR A 104 -24.85 4.20 -5.25
CA TYR A 104 -25.56 3.05 -4.69
C TYR A 104 -25.61 3.14 -3.18
N ASN A 105 -26.79 3.00 -2.62
CA ASN A 105 -27.04 2.88 -1.20
C ASN A 105 -28.18 1.89 -0.92
N LYS A 106 -28.72 1.88 0.30
CA LYS A 106 -29.80 0.96 0.69
C LYS A 106 -31.13 1.22 -0.01
N ASP A 107 -31.38 2.42 -0.57
CA ASP A 107 -32.65 2.79 -1.18
C ASP A 107 -32.74 2.34 -2.64
N ASN A 108 -31.61 2.12 -3.30
CA ASN A 108 -31.53 1.80 -4.73
C ASN A 108 -30.68 0.56 -5.07
N SER A 109 -30.22 -0.17 -4.05
CA SER A 109 -29.37 -1.36 -4.24
C SER A 109 -29.58 -2.39 -3.11
N ILE A 110 -28.79 -3.46 -3.11
CA ILE A 110 -28.78 -4.46 -2.02
C ILE A 110 -27.90 -4.06 -0.83
N LEU A 111 -27.25 -2.90 -0.88
CA LEU A 111 -26.47 -2.38 0.24
C LEU A 111 -27.35 -2.14 1.46
N GLN A 112 -26.79 -2.34 2.64
CA GLN A 112 -27.53 -2.24 3.89
C GLN A 112 -27.03 -1.07 4.74
N GLY A 113 -27.94 -0.44 5.49
CA GLY A 113 -27.62 0.54 6.50
C GLY A 113 -26.88 -0.07 7.69
N ALA A 114 -26.07 0.73 8.34
CA ALA A 114 -25.36 0.33 9.54
C ALA A 114 -26.32 0.17 10.72
N MET A 115 -26.05 -0.83 11.57
CA MET A 115 -26.82 -1.14 12.80
C MET A 115 -26.09 -0.58 14.01
N ASP A 116 -26.82 -0.01 14.96
CA ASP A 116 -26.31 0.38 16.26
C ASP A 116 -27.36 0.06 17.32
N ASP A 117 -26.97 -0.62 18.39
CA ASP A 117 -27.85 -1.06 19.49
C ASP A 117 -29.19 -1.66 19.02
N GLY A 118 -29.11 -2.57 18.03
CA GLY A 118 -30.27 -3.27 17.46
C GLY A 118 -31.15 -2.42 16.52
N ARG A 119 -30.75 -1.17 16.23
CA ARG A 119 -31.46 -0.24 15.34
C ARG A 119 -30.64 0.04 14.10
N GLU A 120 -31.31 0.19 12.97
CA GLU A 120 -30.68 0.70 11.77
C GLU A 120 -30.48 2.22 11.89
N LEU A 121 -29.25 2.68 11.63
CA LEU A 121 -28.95 4.10 11.55
C LEU A 121 -29.58 4.73 10.30
N GLY A 122 -29.60 6.06 10.23
CA GLY A 122 -30.17 6.79 9.12
C GLY A 122 -29.56 6.43 7.75
N ASN A 123 -30.19 6.88 6.69
CA ASN A 123 -29.82 6.55 5.30
C ASN A 123 -28.39 7.01 4.91
N ASP A 124 -27.79 7.90 5.65
CA ASP A 124 -26.41 8.39 5.49
C ASP A 124 -25.35 7.54 6.21
N TYR A 125 -25.75 6.35 6.70
CA TYR A 125 -24.86 5.36 7.29
C TYR A 125 -24.88 4.03 6.53
N VAL A 126 -24.48 4.06 5.27
CA VAL A 126 -24.21 2.87 4.44
C VAL A 126 -22.70 2.76 4.28
N LEU A 127 -22.05 2.08 5.24
CA LEU A 127 -20.62 2.14 5.44
C LEU A 127 -19.86 1.21 4.48
N ILE A 128 -19.20 1.79 3.48
CA ILE A 128 -18.41 1.06 2.48
C ILE A 128 -16.94 1.38 2.68
N TYR A 129 -16.19 0.48 3.34
CA TYR A 129 -14.81 0.74 3.76
C TYR A 129 -13.77 -0.22 3.17
N GLY A 130 -14.19 -1.18 2.35
CA GLY A 130 -13.29 -2.06 1.61
C GLY A 130 -13.79 -2.30 0.20
N LEU A 131 -12.89 -2.13 -0.77
CA LEU A 131 -13.16 -2.34 -2.20
C LEU A 131 -11.94 -2.99 -2.84
N ALA A 132 -12.16 -4.04 -3.64
CA ALA A 132 -11.12 -4.62 -4.49
C ALA A 132 -11.71 -5.32 -5.70
N TYR A 133 -11.00 -5.29 -6.82
CA TYR A 133 -11.31 -6.13 -7.97
C TYR A 133 -10.64 -7.49 -7.84
N ASP A 134 -11.35 -8.55 -8.25
CA ASP A 134 -10.76 -9.84 -8.50
C ASP A 134 -10.15 -9.94 -9.93
N ARG A 135 -9.47 -11.04 -10.22
CA ARG A 135 -8.87 -11.24 -11.57
C ARG A 135 -9.90 -11.48 -12.66
N GLU A 136 -11.09 -11.91 -12.31
CA GLU A 136 -12.20 -12.01 -13.24
C GLU A 136 -12.83 -10.64 -13.56
N GLY A 137 -12.45 -9.59 -12.84
CA GLY A 137 -12.92 -8.21 -13.02
C GLY A 137 -14.25 -7.93 -12.35
N ASN A 138 -14.63 -8.69 -11.34
CA ASN A 138 -15.72 -8.33 -10.43
C ASN A 138 -15.21 -7.41 -9.34
N LEU A 139 -16.01 -6.44 -8.95
CA LEU A 139 -15.72 -5.60 -7.78
C LEU A 139 -16.30 -6.27 -6.52
N TRP A 140 -15.48 -6.42 -5.50
CA TRP A 140 -15.88 -6.87 -4.18
C TRP A 140 -15.96 -5.68 -3.23
N VAL A 141 -17.01 -5.68 -2.40
CA VAL A 141 -17.42 -4.56 -1.55
C VAL A 141 -17.64 -5.07 -0.13
N LEU A 142 -17.02 -4.41 0.85
CA LEU A 142 -17.32 -4.61 2.27
C LEU A 142 -18.30 -3.54 2.73
N ASN A 143 -19.50 -3.97 3.04
CA ASN A 143 -20.58 -3.16 3.63
C ASN A 143 -20.60 -3.41 5.14
N ASN A 144 -20.08 -2.48 5.89
CA ASN A 144 -19.80 -2.64 7.33
C ASN A 144 -21.05 -2.50 8.19
N GLN A 145 -21.02 -3.14 9.36
CA GLN A 145 -21.96 -2.99 10.46
C GLN A 145 -23.42 -3.31 10.06
N THR A 146 -23.59 -4.18 9.08
CA THR A 146 -24.90 -4.55 8.53
C THR A 146 -25.64 -5.54 9.40
N LYS A 147 -26.94 -5.71 9.14
CA LYS A 147 -27.76 -6.69 9.84
C LYS A 147 -27.50 -8.12 9.41
N LYS A 148 -27.05 -8.34 8.16
CA LYS A 148 -26.92 -9.69 7.58
C LYS A 148 -25.59 -9.87 6.84
N GLU A 149 -25.52 -9.43 5.59
CA GLU A 149 -24.40 -9.70 4.70
C GLU A 149 -23.48 -8.49 4.61
N ASN A 150 -22.18 -8.76 4.80
CA ASN A 150 -21.14 -7.73 4.72
C ASN A 150 -20.35 -7.77 3.41
N LEU A 151 -20.40 -8.89 2.69
CA LEU A 151 -19.61 -9.11 1.48
C LEU A 151 -20.52 -9.11 0.27
N ILE A 152 -20.25 -8.23 -0.69
CA ILE A 152 -21.03 -8.04 -1.89
C ILE A 152 -20.12 -8.08 -3.10
N ARG A 153 -20.55 -8.74 -4.18
CA ARG A 153 -19.90 -8.74 -5.48
C ARG A 153 -20.73 -7.91 -6.46
N VAL A 154 -20.07 -7.01 -7.14
CA VAL A 154 -20.59 -6.32 -8.32
C VAL A 154 -19.96 -6.94 -9.54
N SER A 155 -20.74 -7.62 -10.37
CA SER A 155 -20.23 -8.25 -11.60
C SER A 155 -19.92 -7.23 -12.69
N LYS A 156 -19.27 -7.67 -13.77
CA LYS A 156 -18.88 -6.79 -14.89
C LYS A 156 -20.05 -6.06 -15.57
N ASP A 157 -21.24 -6.63 -15.49
CA ASP A 157 -22.49 -6.08 -15.99
C ASP A 157 -23.26 -5.26 -14.95
N GLY A 158 -22.62 -5.00 -13.79
CA GLY A 158 -23.17 -4.17 -12.70
C GLY A 158 -24.15 -4.89 -11.78
N GLN A 159 -24.36 -6.21 -11.94
CA GLN A 159 -25.26 -6.96 -11.07
C GLN A 159 -24.63 -7.19 -9.70
N MET A 160 -25.38 -6.86 -8.65
CA MET A 160 -24.94 -7.05 -7.27
C MET A 160 -25.44 -8.37 -6.69
N THR A 161 -24.55 -9.09 -6.00
CA THR A 161 -24.87 -10.33 -5.28
C THR A 161 -24.26 -10.26 -3.88
N SER A 162 -25.03 -10.57 -2.85
CA SER A 162 -24.56 -10.62 -1.46
C SER A 162 -24.17 -12.03 -1.05
N PHE A 163 -23.20 -12.11 -0.13
CA PHE A 163 -22.67 -13.34 0.44
C PHE A 163 -22.77 -13.29 1.96
N SER A 164 -23.42 -14.29 2.54
CA SER A 164 -23.52 -14.41 3.99
C SER A 164 -22.29 -15.12 4.55
N LYS A 165 -21.54 -14.43 5.41
CA LYS A 165 -20.34 -14.93 6.07
C LYS A 165 -20.47 -14.75 7.58
N PRO A 166 -20.80 -15.84 8.33
CA PRO A 166 -20.96 -15.76 9.79
C PRO A 166 -19.72 -15.25 10.51
N GLU A 167 -18.54 -15.50 9.95
CA GLU A 167 -17.24 -15.06 10.49
C GLU A 167 -17.11 -13.52 10.49
N LEU A 168 -17.86 -12.82 9.66
CA LEU A 168 -17.91 -11.36 9.59
C LEU A 168 -19.03 -10.76 10.45
N MET A 169 -19.64 -11.58 11.30
CA MET A 169 -20.75 -11.18 12.17
C MET A 169 -20.35 -11.37 13.64
N LYS A 170 -20.78 -10.45 14.49
CA LYS A 170 -20.66 -10.55 15.94
C LYS A 170 -21.97 -10.10 16.59
N ASP A 171 -22.53 -10.93 17.48
CA ASP A 171 -23.76 -10.64 18.23
C ASP A 171 -24.95 -10.20 17.33
N GLY A 172 -25.04 -10.79 16.13
CA GLY A 172 -26.12 -10.50 15.17
C GLY A 172 -25.93 -9.23 14.33
N VAL A 173 -24.77 -8.60 14.42
CA VAL A 173 -24.40 -7.41 13.63
C VAL A 173 -23.07 -7.67 12.93
N GLY A 174 -22.95 -7.15 11.72
CA GLY A 174 -21.72 -7.20 10.95
C GLY A 174 -20.60 -6.42 11.61
N LEU A 175 -19.36 -6.88 11.44
CA LEU A 175 -18.18 -6.19 11.93
C LEU A 175 -18.11 -4.76 11.36
N SER A 176 -17.66 -3.81 12.17
CA SER A 176 -17.74 -2.37 11.88
C SER A 176 -16.44 -1.76 11.33
N GLY A 177 -15.31 -2.45 11.46
CA GLY A 177 -13.99 -1.98 11.02
C GLY A 177 -13.42 -2.72 9.82
N LEU A 178 -14.24 -3.41 9.01
CA LEU A 178 -13.77 -4.14 7.84
C LEU A 178 -13.22 -3.17 6.79
N SER A 179 -11.94 -3.28 6.49
CA SER A 179 -11.21 -2.35 5.64
C SER A 179 -9.97 -3.00 5.01
N GLN A 180 -9.19 -2.23 4.26
CA GLN A 180 -7.92 -2.66 3.67
C GLN A 180 -8.07 -3.85 2.70
N MET A 181 -9.22 -3.94 2.00
CA MET A 181 -9.46 -5.04 1.05
C MET A 181 -8.53 -4.92 -0.15
N ARG A 182 -7.77 -5.98 -0.42
CA ARG A 182 -6.88 -6.10 -1.58
C ARG A 182 -6.77 -7.56 -2.00
N LEU A 183 -6.37 -7.78 -3.27
CA LEU A 183 -6.09 -9.09 -3.82
C LEU A 183 -4.63 -9.46 -3.59
N ASP A 184 -4.36 -10.69 -3.18
CA ASP A 184 -2.99 -11.24 -3.11
C ASP A 184 -2.57 -11.90 -4.44
N SER A 185 -1.33 -12.39 -4.49
CA SER A 185 -0.78 -13.09 -5.65
C SER A 185 -1.51 -14.39 -6.01
N ARG A 186 -2.22 -14.99 -5.05
CA ARG A 186 -2.98 -16.25 -5.18
C ARG A 186 -4.45 -16.06 -5.53
N ASN A 187 -4.87 -14.83 -5.78
CA ASN A 187 -6.27 -14.47 -6.06
C ASN A 187 -7.21 -14.60 -4.83
N LEU A 188 -6.66 -14.42 -3.63
CA LEU A 188 -7.43 -14.29 -2.41
C LEU A 188 -7.64 -12.83 -2.06
N LEU A 189 -8.84 -12.47 -1.66
CA LEU A 189 -9.16 -11.16 -1.14
C LEU A 189 -8.84 -11.13 0.37
N TRP A 190 -7.88 -10.33 0.75
CA TRP A 190 -7.52 -10.11 2.15
C TRP A 190 -8.05 -8.78 2.64
N PHE A 191 -8.47 -8.74 3.90
CA PHE A 191 -8.94 -7.54 4.58
C PHE A 191 -8.83 -7.67 6.10
N CYS A 192 -8.91 -6.56 6.79
CA CYS A 192 -8.77 -6.49 8.24
C CYS A 192 -10.09 -6.05 8.90
N ASN A 193 -10.27 -6.37 10.17
CA ASN A 193 -11.20 -5.68 11.05
C ASN A 193 -10.40 -4.76 12.00
N ASP A 194 -10.38 -3.47 11.67
CA ASP A 194 -9.75 -2.41 12.45
C ASP A 194 -10.70 -1.91 13.54
N HIS A 195 -11.06 -2.81 14.45
CA HIS A 195 -11.99 -2.50 15.53
C HIS A 195 -11.74 -3.43 16.73
N TRP A 196 -11.91 -2.89 17.95
CA TRP A 196 -11.69 -3.63 19.19
C TRP A 196 -12.66 -4.80 19.39
N ILE A 197 -13.84 -4.75 18.77
CA ILE A 197 -14.76 -5.90 18.71
C ILE A 197 -14.24 -6.84 17.62
N GLN A 198 -13.68 -7.97 18.01
CA GLN A 198 -13.16 -9.02 17.15
C GLN A 198 -12.11 -8.51 16.14
N PRO A 199 -10.97 -7.92 16.64
CA PRO A 199 -9.87 -7.59 15.76
C PRO A 199 -9.45 -8.82 14.98
N GLY A 200 -9.14 -8.68 13.69
CA GLY A 200 -8.85 -9.85 12.87
C GLY A 200 -8.34 -9.54 11.49
N LEU A 201 -7.68 -10.54 10.93
CA LEU A 201 -7.32 -10.64 9.53
C LEU A 201 -8.23 -11.68 8.88
N PHE A 202 -8.67 -11.43 7.66
CA PHE A 202 -9.56 -12.32 6.92
C PHE A 202 -9.03 -12.53 5.51
N SER A 203 -9.24 -13.75 4.98
CA SER A 203 -9.03 -14.03 3.56
C SER A 203 -10.27 -14.69 2.96
N TYR A 204 -10.65 -14.25 1.78
CA TYR A 204 -11.77 -14.80 1.04
C TYR A 204 -11.32 -15.30 -0.33
N ASP A 205 -11.70 -16.54 -0.63
CA ASP A 205 -11.51 -17.16 -1.93
C ASP A 205 -12.79 -17.02 -2.76
N PRO A 206 -12.82 -16.11 -3.75
CA PRO A 206 -14.02 -15.90 -4.58
C PRO A 206 -14.44 -17.11 -5.39
N LYS A 207 -13.47 -17.96 -5.77
CA LYS A 207 -13.72 -19.13 -6.61
C LYS A 207 -14.44 -20.25 -5.84
N ASN A 208 -14.05 -20.47 -4.58
CA ASN A 208 -14.57 -21.54 -3.75
C ASN A 208 -15.59 -21.06 -2.72
N ASP A 209 -15.93 -19.77 -2.70
CA ASP A 209 -16.80 -19.11 -1.72
C ASP A 209 -16.37 -19.42 -0.27
N LYS A 210 -15.08 -19.46 -0.01
CA LYS A 210 -14.51 -19.84 1.28
C LYS A 210 -13.87 -18.63 1.96
N LEU A 211 -14.29 -18.37 3.21
CA LEU A 211 -13.69 -17.36 4.07
C LEU A 211 -12.88 -18.02 5.18
N ASN A 212 -11.68 -17.55 5.43
CA ASN A 212 -10.88 -17.88 6.61
C ASN A 212 -10.78 -16.65 7.50
N ALA A 213 -10.91 -16.85 8.81
CA ALA A 213 -10.82 -15.81 9.82
C ALA A 213 -9.64 -16.08 10.77
N TYR A 214 -8.74 -15.11 10.89
CA TYR A 214 -7.57 -15.15 11.77
C TYR A 214 -7.78 -14.13 12.88
N THR A 215 -8.51 -14.53 13.92
CA THR A 215 -8.94 -13.67 15.03
C THR A 215 -8.28 -14.02 16.37
N ARG A 216 -7.42 -15.04 16.39
CA ARG A 216 -6.64 -15.45 17.55
C ARG A 216 -5.17 -15.18 17.27
N PHE A 217 -4.57 -14.29 18.03
CA PHE A 217 -3.17 -13.93 17.86
C PHE A 217 -2.31 -14.71 18.85
N VAL A 218 -1.90 -15.90 18.42
CA VAL A 218 -1.03 -16.79 19.16
C VAL A 218 0.30 -16.88 18.44
N ASN A 219 1.38 -16.53 19.14
CA ASN A 219 2.73 -16.58 18.61
C ASN A 219 3.21 -18.03 18.42
N GLU A 220 4.27 -18.24 17.66
CA GLU A 220 4.86 -19.57 17.37
C GLU A 220 5.20 -20.39 18.64
N ASP A 221 5.58 -19.71 19.72
CA ASP A 221 5.89 -20.31 21.02
C ASP A 221 4.65 -20.65 21.87
N GLY A 222 3.45 -20.39 21.35
CA GLY A 222 2.17 -20.62 22.01
C GLY A 222 1.70 -19.50 22.93
N SER A 223 2.46 -18.40 23.06
CA SER A 223 2.03 -17.25 23.83
C SER A 223 0.92 -16.46 23.13
N ASN A 224 -0.05 -15.97 23.89
CA ASN A 224 -1.08 -15.07 23.36
C ASN A 224 -0.52 -13.65 23.26
N VAL A 225 -0.90 -12.97 22.19
CA VAL A 225 -0.59 -11.56 21.99
C VAL A 225 -1.90 -10.76 22.05
N ASP A 226 -1.97 -9.81 22.98
CA ASP A 226 -3.14 -8.97 23.16
C ASP A 226 -3.18 -7.90 22.07
N ILE A 227 -4.17 -7.97 21.21
CA ILE A 227 -4.37 -7.07 20.07
C ILE A 227 -5.77 -6.48 20.16
N THR A 228 -5.85 -5.16 20.08
CA THR A 228 -7.13 -4.44 20.11
C THR A 228 -7.58 -3.93 18.74
N ALA A 229 -6.70 -3.94 17.74
CA ALA A 229 -7.05 -3.63 16.35
C ALA A 229 -6.04 -4.26 15.38
N VAL A 230 -6.52 -4.61 14.19
CA VAL A 230 -5.71 -5.02 13.04
C VAL A 230 -5.92 -3.97 11.95
N HIS A 231 -4.90 -3.14 11.74
CA HIS A 231 -5.03 -1.93 10.92
C HIS A 231 -4.75 -2.19 9.43
N CYS A 232 -3.78 -3.04 9.14
CA CYS A 232 -3.29 -3.22 7.77
C CYS A 232 -2.64 -4.58 7.57
N TRP A 233 -2.38 -4.90 6.31
CA TRP A 233 -1.65 -6.09 5.92
C TRP A 233 -0.86 -5.86 4.63
N ALA A 234 0.15 -6.69 4.37
CA ALA A 234 0.88 -6.75 3.10
C ALA A 234 1.40 -8.16 2.84
N GLU A 235 1.39 -8.59 1.58
CA GLU A 235 2.03 -9.82 1.13
C GLU A 235 3.51 -9.54 0.84
N ASP A 236 4.42 -10.37 1.37
CA ASP A 236 5.84 -10.30 1.03
C ASP A 236 6.20 -11.14 -0.20
N LEU A 237 7.45 -11.07 -0.64
CA LEU A 237 7.93 -11.77 -1.83
C LEU A 237 7.94 -13.31 -1.67
N GLU A 238 7.86 -13.82 -0.45
CA GLU A 238 7.73 -15.24 -0.13
C GLU A 238 6.27 -15.69 0.03
N HIS A 239 5.33 -14.77 -0.24
CA HIS A 239 3.88 -14.97 -0.11
C HIS A 239 3.39 -15.19 1.33
N ASN A 240 4.12 -14.72 2.32
CA ASN A 240 3.64 -14.59 3.69
C ASN A 240 2.84 -13.30 3.83
N ILE A 241 1.98 -13.21 4.85
CA ILE A 241 1.18 -12.02 5.13
C ILE A 241 1.71 -11.33 6.39
N TRP A 242 2.22 -10.14 6.22
CA TRP A 242 2.52 -9.22 7.31
C TRP A 242 1.27 -8.51 7.76
N VAL A 243 1.09 -8.39 9.07
CA VAL A 243 -0.11 -7.84 9.70
C VAL A 243 0.29 -6.73 10.65
N GLY A 244 -0.23 -5.53 10.46
CA GLY A 244 -0.02 -4.39 11.33
C GLY A 244 -1.08 -4.37 12.44
N THR A 245 -0.62 -4.38 13.67
CA THR A 245 -1.46 -4.47 14.87
C THR A 245 -1.09 -3.41 15.91
N THR A 246 -1.91 -3.27 16.94
CA THR A 246 -1.61 -2.43 18.11
C THR A 246 -0.45 -2.93 18.97
N ALA A 247 0.03 -4.17 18.74
CA ALA A 247 1.13 -4.78 19.49
C ALA A 247 2.44 -4.90 18.72
N GLY A 248 2.50 -4.33 17.51
CA GLY A 248 3.61 -4.47 16.56
C GLY A 248 3.21 -5.25 15.32
N PRO A 249 4.15 -5.48 14.40
CA PRO A 249 3.91 -6.30 13.22
C PRO A 249 3.93 -7.79 13.60
N MET A 250 3.04 -8.56 12.96
CA MET A 250 3.02 -10.01 13.04
C MET A 250 3.06 -10.62 11.66
N LEU A 251 3.64 -11.81 11.54
CA LEU A 251 3.78 -12.53 10.29
C LEU A 251 2.92 -13.80 10.31
N LEU A 252 1.98 -13.91 9.38
CA LEU A 252 1.29 -15.16 9.08
C LEU A 252 2.02 -15.84 7.94
N GLN A 253 2.79 -16.89 8.26
CA GLN A 253 3.51 -17.64 7.24
C GLN A 253 2.55 -18.38 6.32
N ARG A 254 2.94 -18.50 5.04
CA ARG A 254 2.13 -19.19 4.02
C ARG A 254 1.71 -20.61 4.45
N SER A 255 2.57 -21.34 5.14
CA SER A 255 2.28 -22.68 5.67
C SER A 255 1.14 -22.70 6.70
N GLN A 256 0.92 -21.58 7.40
CA GLN A 256 -0.09 -21.47 8.47
C GLN A 256 -1.49 -21.08 7.93
N MET A 257 -1.60 -20.65 6.70
CA MET A 257 -2.86 -20.11 6.16
C MET A 257 -3.99 -21.13 6.02
N ASN A 258 -3.65 -22.43 5.97
CA ASN A 258 -4.62 -23.51 5.86
C ASN A 258 -4.85 -24.28 7.17
N GLU A 259 -4.18 -23.88 8.26
CA GLU A 259 -4.22 -24.59 9.56
C GLU A 259 -5.51 -24.34 10.36
N GLN A 260 -6.52 -23.74 9.74
CA GLN A 260 -7.82 -23.43 10.35
C GLN A 260 -7.66 -22.81 11.76
N GLU A 261 -7.99 -23.55 12.82
CA GLU A 261 -7.89 -23.06 14.21
C GLU A 261 -6.48 -23.16 14.82
N ASN A 262 -5.56 -23.88 14.19
CA ASN A 262 -4.23 -24.16 14.71
C ASN A 262 -3.13 -23.23 14.18
N TYR A 263 -3.48 -22.26 13.35
CA TYR A 263 -2.52 -21.30 12.81
C TYR A 263 -1.78 -20.55 13.93
N ARG A 264 -0.54 -20.15 13.63
CA ARG A 264 0.31 -19.35 14.50
C ARG A 264 0.83 -18.14 13.71
N PHE A 265 0.91 -17.03 14.40
CA PHE A 265 1.65 -15.89 13.94
C PHE A 265 3.09 -15.94 14.45
N VAL A 266 3.97 -15.23 13.78
CA VAL A 266 5.35 -15.05 14.20
C VAL A 266 5.57 -13.59 14.55
N GLN A 267 5.94 -13.30 15.78
CA GLN A 267 6.58 -12.05 16.12
C GLN A 267 8.08 -12.23 15.83
N VAL A 268 8.57 -11.54 14.81
CA VAL A 268 9.96 -11.69 14.35
C VAL A 268 10.92 -11.25 15.44
N LYS A 269 11.90 -12.09 15.78
CA LYS A 269 12.93 -11.81 16.77
C LYS A 269 14.13 -11.16 16.10
N VAL A 270 14.57 -10.02 16.60
CA VAL A 270 15.73 -9.28 16.11
C VAL A 270 16.82 -9.27 17.18
N PRO A 271 18.04 -9.70 16.89
CA PRO A 271 19.15 -9.68 17.84
C PRO A 271 19.43 -8.26 18.35
N ARG A 272 19.69 -8.11 19.65
CA ARG A 272 20.00 -6.80 20.24
C ARG A 272 21.33 -6.22 19.78
N ASN A 273 22.25 -7.08 19.36
CA ASN A 273 23.62 -6.68 18.95
C ASN A 273 24.40 -5.87 20.02
N ASP A 274 24.06 -6.07 21.28
CA ASP A 274 24.65 -5.41 22.46
C ASP A 274 25.71 -6.29 23.17
N GLY A 275 26.15 -7.38 22.54
CA GLY A 275 27.07 -8.37 23.09
C GLY A 275 26.38 -9.46 23.92
N THR A 276 25.06 -9.43 24.06
CA THR A 276 24.25 -10.50 24.64
C THR A 276 23.68 -11.41 23.55
N ASN A 277 23.27 -12.63 23.92
CA ASN A 277 22.50 -13.51 23.01
C ASN A 277 20.98 -13.28 23.13
N LEU A 278 20.58 -12.05 23.49
CA LEU A 278 19.19 -11.68 23.64
C LEU A 278 18.64 -11.10 22.33
N ALA A 279 17.35 -11.30 22.10
CA ALA A 279 16.60 -10.72 20.99
C ALA A 279 15.34 -10.01 21.52
N ASP A 280 14.94 -8.96 20.82
CA ASP A 280 13.66 -8.30 21.01
C ASP A 280 12.72 -8.65 19.85
N TYR A 281 11.44 -8.50 20.02
CA TYR A 281 10.51 -8.60 18.91
C TYR A 281 10.57 -7.33 18.05
N LEU A 282 10.56 -7.51 16.75
CA LEU A 282 10.59 -6.43 15.77
C LEU A 282 9.47 -5.42 16.04
N LEU A 283 9.82 -4.15 16.28
CA LEU A 283 8.89 -3.03 16.52
C LEU A 283 7.80 -3.36 17.55
N ALA A 284 8.13 -4.16 18.57
CA ALA A 284 7.18 -4.59 19.60
C ALA A 284 6.56 -3.40 20.33
N GLY A 285 5.24 -3.46 20.52
CA GLY A 285 4.49 -2.43 21.23
C GLY A 285 4.26 -1.14 20.45
N LEU A 286 4.69 -1.08 19.18
CA LEU A 286 4.33 0.02 18.30
C LEU A 286 2.99 -0.29 17.61
N ASP A 287 2.17 0.73 17.49
CA ASP A 287 0.89 0.66 16.77
C ASP A 287 1.17 0.81 15.26
N ILE A 288 1.09 -0.30 14.51
CA ILE A 288 1.44 -0.36 13.09
C ILE A 288 0.20 -0.09 12.23
N THR A 289 0.14 1.06 11.62
CA THR A 289 -1.02 1.55 10.87
C THR A 289 -0.92 1.36 9.36
N ALA A 290 0.29 1.18 8.84
CA ALA A 290 0.53 0.96 7.41
C ALA A 290 1.71 0.01 7.18
N ILE A 291 1.60 -0.85 6.17
CA ILE A 291 2.69 -1.72 5.71
C ILE A 291 2.75 -1.69 4.19
N ALA A 292 3.96 -1.56 3.65
CA ALA A 292 4.24 -1.78 2.24
C ALA A 292 5.53 -2.59 2.08
N ILE A 293 5.57 -3.44 1.07
CA ILE A 293 6.75 -4.25 0.71
C ILE A 293 7.29 -3.69 -0.60
N ASP A 294 8.56 -3.33 -0.63
CA ASP A 294 9.19 -2.82 -1.84
C ASP A 294 9.76 -3.92 -2.73
N GLY A 295 10.22 -3.54 -3.91
CA GLY A 295 10.73 -4.48 -4.89
C GLY A 295 11.96 -5.26 -4.44
N GLY A 296 12.69 -4.79 -3.43
CA GLY A 296 13.78 -5.50 -2.76
C GLY A 296 13.35 -6.39 -1.60
N GLY A 297 12.05 -6.54 -1.35
CA GLY A 297 11.50 -7.32 -0.24
C GLY A 297 11.65 -6.67 1.13
N ARG A 298 12.07 -5.40 1.19
CA ARG A 298 12.17 -4.64 2.43
C ARG A 298 10.78 -4.22 2.88
N LYS A 299 10.61 -4.06 4.18
CA LYS A 299 9.33 -3.74 4.81
C LYS A 299 9.31 -2.30 5.28
N TRP A 300 8.36 -1.54 4.78
CA TRP A 300 8.04 -0.19 5.22
C TRP A 300 6.90 -0.26 6.22
N PHE A 301 7.17 0.09 7.47
CA PHE A 301 6.17 0.13 8.55
C PHE A 301 5.84 1.56 8.93
N GLY A 302 4.61 1.97 8.70
CA GLY A 302 4.06 3.22 9.21
C GLY A 302 3.41 3.00 10.57
N THR A 303 3.59 3.97 11.47
CA THR A 303 3.15 3.86 12.86
C THR A 303 2.25 5.00 13.28
N LYS A 304 1.54 4.81 14.36
CA LYS A 304 0.84 5.87 15.06
C LYS A 304 1.80 6.54 16.06
N GLY A 305 2.31 7.70 15.69
CA GLY A 305 3.14 8.54 16.56
C GLY A 305 4.65 8.35 16.48
N ASN A 306 5.15 7.31 15.79
CA ASN A 306 6.59 7.01 15.74
C ASN A 306 7.19 7.12 14.31
N GLY A 307 6.44 7.64 13.33
CA GLY A 307 6.91 7.82 11.96
C GLY A 307 6.98 6.52 11.16
N VAL A 308 7.98 6.40 10.29
CA VAL A 308 8.15 5.30 9.34
C VAL A 308 9.46 4.57 9.57
N TYR A 309 9.40 3.25 9.63
CA TYR A 309 10.56 2.37 9.71
C TYR A 309 10.75 1.62 8.39
N LEU A 310 11.99 1.54 7.92
CA LEU A 310 12.40 0.66 6.83
C LEU A 310 13.24 -0.47 7.40
N ILE A 311 12.77 -1.69 7.22
CA ILE A 311 13.41 -2.92 7.70
C ILE A 311 13.93 -3.72 6.50
N SER A 312 15.10 -4.32 6.66
CA SER A 312 15.75 -5.15 5.64
C SER A 312 14.89 -6.33 5.19
N ALA A 313 15.21 -6.89 4.03
CA ALA A 313 14.49 -8.03 3.46
C ALA A 313 14.49 -9.26 4.39
N ASP A 314 15.61 -9.51 5.08
CA ASP A 314 15.77 -10.59 6.06
C ASP A 314 15.14 -10.29 7.44
N ASN A 315 14.56 -9.13 7.64
CA ASN A 315 13.91 -8.65 8.86
C ASN A 315 14.87 -8.35 10.04
N MET A 316 16.20 -8.44 9.85
CA MET A 316 17.16 -8.37 10.95
C MET A 316 17.70 -6.98 11.20
N THR A 317 17.58 -6.06 10.24
CA THR A 317 18.20 -4.73 10.32
C THR A 317 17.19 -3.63 10.08
N GLN A 318 17.15 -2.65 10.98
CA GLN A 318 16.50 -1.38 10.73
C GLN A 318 17.41 -0.52 9.83
N LEU A 319 17.00 -0.35 8.57
CA LEU A 319 17.78 0.40 7.57
C LEU A 319 17.58 1.91 7.73
N GLN A 320 16.34 2.35 7.97
CA GLN A 320 15.97 3.76 8.12
C GLN A 320 14.87 3.92 9.18
N HIS A 321 14.82 5.10 9.77
CA HIS A 321 13.71 5.55 10.61
C HIS A 321 13.46 7.04 10.35
N PHE A 322 12.30 7.34 9.75
CA PHE A 322 11.90 8.69 9.41
C PHE A 322 10.92 9.23 10.44
N THR A 323 11.23 10.41 10.95
CA THR A 323 10.37 11.18 11.86
C THR A 323 10.34 12.63 11.43
N THR A 324 9.43 13.40 11.98
CA THR A 324 9.35 14.86 11.75
C THR A 324 10.58 15.62 12.23
N THR A 325 11.44 15.01 13.07
CA THR A 325 12.64 15.63 13.63
C THR A 325 13.90 15.35 12.82
N ASN A 326 13.93 14.31 12.00
CA ASN A 326 15.11 13.90 11.23
C ASN A 326 14.87 13.84 9.72
N SER A 327 13.67 14.17 9.26
CA SER A 327 13.27 14.11 7.85
C SER A 327 12.23 15.18 7.52
N HIS A 328 11.78 15.21 6.25
CA HIS A 328 10.67 16.05 5.79
C HIS A 328 9.28 15.39 5.97
N LEU A 329 9.18 14.38 6.83
CA LEU A 329 7.91 13.75 7.16
C LEU A 329 6.98 14.78 7.79
N LEU A 330 5.74 14.89 7.30
CA LEU A 330 4.79 15.92 7.71
C LEU A 330 4.14 15.64 9.08
N SER A 331 4.06 14.37 9.47
CA SER A 331 3.59 13.90 10.78
C SER A 331 4.14 12.51 11.08
N ASN A 332 4.31 12.20 12.35
CA ASN A 332 4.65 10.85 12.79
C ASN A 332 3.45 9.88 12.83
N ASN A 333 2.24 10.37 12.56
CA ASN A 333 1.03 9.54 12.43
C ASN A 333 0.84 9.16 10.96
N ILE A 334 1.19 7.92 10.63
CA ILE A 334 1.09 7.41 9.25
C ILE A 334 -0.28 6.77 9.05
N GLN A 335 -0.94 7.12 7.96
CA GLN A 335 -2.25 6.59 7.59
C GLN A 335 -2.16 5.50 6.52
N SER A 336 -1.27 5.70 5.54
CA SER A 336 -1.08 4.77 4.43
C SER A 336 0.32 4.91 3.84
N ILE A 337 0.85 3.84 3.27
CA ILE A 337 2.10 3.83 2.51
C ILE A 337 1.79 3.19 1.14
N SER A 338 2.21 3.86 0.08
CA SER A 338 2.11 3.35 -1.29
C SER A 338 3.44 3.49 -2.02
N ILE A 339 3.75 2.54 -2.87
CA ILE A 339 5.02 2.51 -3.61
C ILE A 339 4.73 2.57 -5.10
N ASN A 340 5.47 3.40 -5.81
CA ASN A 340 5.59 3.33 -7.24
C ASN A 340 6.65 2.27 -7.58
N ASP A 341 6.21 1.08 -7.93
CA ASP A 341 7.07 -0.07 -8.20
C ASP A 341 8.03 0.16 -9.38
N MET A 342 7.71 1.11 -10.28
CA MET A 342 8.56 1.42 -11.44
C MET A 342 9.73 2.34 -11.09
N THR A 343 9.50 3.30 -10.17
CA THR A 343 10.52 4.31 -9.81
C THR A 343 11.16 4.06 -8.46
N GLY A 344 10.54 3.26 -7.61
CA GLY A 344 10.93 3.07 -6.22
C GLY A 344 10.50 4.22 -5.30
N GLU A 345 9.70 5.18 -5.79
CA GLU A 345 9.20 6.28 -4.97
C GLU A 345 8.14 5.78 -3.99
N VAL A 346 8.36 6.04 -2.71
CA VAL A 346 7.48 5.65 -1.60
C VAL A 346 6.73 6.87 -1.10
N PHE A 347 5.41 6.80 -1.09
CA PHE A 347 4.52 7.85 -0.65
C PHE A 347 4.03 7.58 0.77
N PHE A 348 4.16 8.55 1.65
CA PHE A 348 3.70 8.51 3.03
C PHE A 348 2.50 9.44 3.19
N ALA A 349 1.32 8.85 3.33
CA ALA A 349 0.12 9.56 3.71
C ALA A 349 0.09 9.70 5.23
N THR A 350 0.00 10.93 5.71
CA THR A 350 -0.06 11.26 7.13
C THR A 350 -1.36 11.98 7.47
N ASP A 351 -1.66 12.16 8.74
CA ASP A 351 -2.78 13.00 9.19
C ASP A 351 -2.58 14.50 8.90
N ASN A 352 -1.39 14.89 8.44
CA ASN A 352 -1.04 16.29 8.09
C ASN A 352 -0.64 16.49 6.63
N GLY A 353 -0.90 15.51 5.76
CA GLY A 353 -0.63 15.60 4.32
C GLY A 353 0.16 14.42 3.77
N LEU A 354 0.57 14.57 2.52
CA LEU A 354 1.31 13.59 1.74
C LEU A 354 2.74 14.07 1.49
N CYS A 355 3.71 13.20 1.69
CA CYS A 355 5.09 13.38 1.26
C CYS A 355 5.63 12.10 0.62
N SER A 356 6.75 12.19 -0.08
CA SER A 356 7.39 11.03 -0.69
C SER A 356 8.88 10.95 -0.40
N TYR A 357 9.43 9.77 -0.60
CA TYR A 357 10.85 9.47 -0.51
C TYR A 357 11.25 8.62 -1.71
N MET A 358 12.29 9.05 -2.43
CA MET A 358 12.87 8.26 -3.53
C MET A 358 13.74 7.15 -2.93
N SER A 359 13.22 5.93 -2.97
CA SER A 359 13.93 4.73 -2.54
C SER A 359 14.82 4.20 -3.66
N ASP A 360 15.67 3.24 -3.32
CA ASP A 360 16.62 2.59 -4.22
C ASP A 360 16.18 1.17 -4.65
N ALA A 361 14.93 0.79 -4.41
CA ALA A 361 14.38 -0.52 -4.80
C ALA A 361 13.14 -0.33 -5.68
N THR A 362 13.21 -0.86 -6.89
CA THR A 362 12.07 -0.99 -7.81
C THR A 362 11.63 -2.44 -7.90
N LYS A 363 10.48 -2.70 -8.51
CA LYS A 363 10.04 -4.06 -8.78
C LYS A 363 11.02 -4.75 -9.74
N ALA A 364 11.46 -5.94 -9.38
CA ALA A 364 12.30 -6.76 -10.23
C ALA A 364 11.52 -7.28 -11.44
N VAL A 365 12.24 -7.48 -12.55
CA VAL A 365 11.71 -8.17 -13.74
C VAL A 365 12.24 -9.59 -13.80
N ASP A 366 11.44 -10.53 -14.32
CA ASP A 366 11.84 -11.92 -14.42
C ASP A 366 12.94 -12.12 -15.48
N SER A 367 12.90 -11.32 -16.55
CA SER A 367 13.85 -11.36 -17.66
C SER A 367 14.14 -9.94 -18.12
N PRO A 368 15.27 -9.35 -17.73
CA PRO A 368 15.72 -8.06 -18.22
C PRO A 368 15.92 -8.11 -19.75
N ASP A 369 15.55 -7.03 -20.43
CA ASP A 369 15.81 -6.86 -21.86
C ASP A 369 16.36 -5.45 -22.15
N ASP A 370 16.95 -5.26 -23.32
CA ASP A 370 17.56 -3.99 -23.72
C ASP A 370 16.55 -2.84 -23.88
N GLU A 371 15.24 -3.14 -23.97
CA GLU A 371 14.17 -2.15 -24.10
C GLU A 371 13.71 -1.66 -22.73
N THR A 372 13.73 -2.53 -21.73
CA THR A 372 13.24 -2.24 -20.36
C THR A 372 14.34 -1.81 -19.41
N THR A 373 15.61 -2.15 -19.68
CA THR A 373 16.74 -1.76 -18.84
C THR A 373 17.34 -0.44 -19.29
N TYR A 374 17.24 0.57 -18.44
CA TYR A 374 17.80 1.90 -18.73
C TYR A 374 18.32 2.58 -17.46
N ALA A 375 19.11 3.65 -17.65
CA ALA A 375 19.63 4.48 -16.57
C ALA A 375 19.05 5.89 -16.63
N TYR A 376 18.84 6.50 -15.45
CA TYR A 376 18.48 7.91 -15.35
C TYR A 376 19.19 8.59 -14.17
N PRO A 377 19.50 9.93 -14.27
CA PRO A 377 19.44 10.72 -15.50
C PRO A 377 20.44 10.22 -16.55
N ASN A 378 20.05 10.23 -17.81
CA ASN A 378 20.91 9.89 -18.93
C ASN A 378 20.60 10.80 -20.13
N PRO A 379 21.51 11.72 -20.53
CA PRO A 379 22.86 11.93 -19.99
C PRO A 379 22.86 12.56 -18.59
N VAL A 380 23.89 12.22 -17.81
CA VAL A 380 24.21 12.88 -16.55
C VAL A 380 24.83 14.24 -16.89
N LYS A 381 24.15 15.33 -16.52
CA LYS A 381 24.56 16.70 -16.86
C LYS A 381 25.68 17.22 -15.97
N PRO A 382 26.45 18.26 -16.43
CA PRO A 382 27.45 18.93 -15.60
C PRO A 382 26.83 19.43 -14.28
N GLY A 383 27.59 19.24 -13.19
CA GLY A 383 27.14 19.68 -11.86
C GLY A 383 26.11 18.79 -11.18
N TYR A 384 25.62 17.73 -11.83
CA TYR A 384 24.74 16.76 -11.18
C TYR A 384 25.52 15.92 -10.16
N THR A 385 25.11 15.95 -8.90
CA THR A 385 25.71 15.21 -7.79
C THR A 385 24.82 14.14 -7.20
N GLY A 386 23.62 13.99 -7.74
CA GLY A 386 22.66 12.98 -7.30
C GLY A 386 23.01 11.57 -7.79
N PRO A 387 22.22 10.57 -7.40
CA PRO A 387 22.39 9.19 -7.83
C PRO A 387 22.05 8.99 -9.30
N ILE A 388 22.70 8.03 -9.92
CA ILE A 388 22.38 7.51 -11.25
C ILE A 388 21.73 6.14 -11.02
N THR A 389 20.46 6.03 -11.35
CA THR A 389 19.68 4.80 -11.09
C THR A 389 19.54 4.00 -12.37
N ILE A 390 19.89 2.73 -12.30
CA ILE A 390 19.65 1.74 -13.35
C ILE A 390 18.41 0.94 -12.94
N VAL A 391 17.45 0.77 -13.83
CA VAL A 391 16.19 0.06 -13.57
C VAL A 391 15.94 -1.01 -14.63
N GLY A 392 14.94 -1.87 -14.38
CA GLY A 392 14.60 -2.99 -15.27
C GLY A 392 15.52 -4.20 -15.06
N LEU A 393 16.05 -4.36 -13.87
CA LEU A 393 16.92 -5.49 -13.49
C LEU A 393 16.10 -6.62 -12.84
N SER A 394 16.65 -7.83 -12.89
CA SER A 394 16.18 -8.92 -12.03
C SER A 394 16.71 -8.72 -10.60
N MET A 395 16.07 -9.41 -9.66
CA MET A 395 16.48 -9.35 -8.25
C MET A 395 17.85 -10.01 -8.05
N ASN A 396 18.68 -9.37 -7.20
CA ASN A 396 19.97 -9.90 -6.76
C ASN A 396 20.97 -10.22 -7.90
N VAL A 397 20.88 -9.52 -9.04
CA VAL A 397 21.86 -9.68 -10.11
C VAL A 397 23.10 -8.83 -9.85
N ASP A 398 24.26 -9.36 -10.25
CA ASP A 398 25.50 -8.60 -10.24
C ASP A 398 25.48 -7.51 -11.29
N VAL A 399 25.80 -6.29 -10.89
CA VAL A 399 25.87 -5.12 -11.77
C VAL A 399 27.31 -4.63 -11.82
N LYS A 400 27.84 -4.45 -13.03
CA LYS A 400 29.15 -3.87 -13.27
C LYS A 400 29.06 -2.66 -14.17
N ILE A 401 29.67 -1.58 -13.76
CA ILE A 401 29.82 -0.37 -14.56
C ILE A 401 31.25 -0.33 -15.07
N VAL A 402 31.40 -0.34 -16.37
CA VAL A 402 32.69 -0.39 -17.03
C VAL A 402 32.85 0.76 -18.05
N THR A 403 34.08 1.17 -18.33
CA THR A 403 34.36 2.04 -19.47
C THR A 403 34.12 1.30 -20.79
N THR A 404 34.08 2.04 -21.91
CA THR A 404 34.00 1.44 -23.26
C THR A 404 35.16 0.48 -23.59
N ASN A 405 36.29 0.57 -22.88
CA ASN A 405 37.44 -0.34 -23.00
C ASN A 405 37.39 -1.50 -21.99
N GLY A 406 36.29 -1.69 -21.27
CA GLY A 406 36.12 -2.79 -20.33
C GLY A 406 36.76 -2.58 -18.94
N VAL A 407 37.25 -1.40 -18.65
CA VAL A 407 37.81 -1.12 -17.29
C VAL A 407 36.70 -0.97 -16.28
N LEU A 408 36.73 -1.78 -15.22
CA LEU A 408 35.74 -1.76 -14.15
C LEU A 408 35.80 -0.45 -13.33
N VAL A 409 34.68 0.24 -13.24
CA VAL A 409 34.51 1.52 -12.57
C VAL A 409 33.83 1.35 -11.22
N ALA A 410 32.67 0.67 -11.22
CA ALA A 410 31.89 0.37 -10.03
C ALA A 410 31.22 -1.00 -10.19
N GLU A 411 30.87 -1.61 -9.07
CA GLU A 411 30.15 -2.88 -9.04
C GLU A 411 29.26 -2.98 -7.79
N GLY A 412 28.25 -3.82 -7.82
CA GLY A 412 27.35 -4.14 -6.73
C GLY A 412 26.26 -5.08 -7.17
N THR A 413 25.25 -5.25 -6.33
CA THR A 413 24.11 -6.14 -6.58
C THR A 413 22.84 -5.30 -6.68
N SER A 414 21.91 -5.68 -7.56
CA SER A 414 20.62 -5.00 -7.69
C SER A 414 19.79 -5.16 -6.42
N ASN A 415 19.05 -4.11 -6.08
CA ASN A 415 18.06 -4.09 -5.01
C ASN A 415 16.65 -4.11 -5.64
N GLY A 416 16.01 -5.27 -5.62
CA GLY A 416 14.87 -5.48 -6.49
C GLY A 416 15.27 -5.34 -7.96
N GLY A 417 14.53 -4.52 -8.70
CA GLY A 417 14.78 -4.23 -10.12
C GLY A 417 15.74 -3.07 -10.39
N SER A 418 16.47 -2.56 -9.40
CA SER A 418 17.31 -1.38 -9.58
C SER A 418 18.71 -1.49 -8.96
N PHE A 419 19.63 -0.71 -9.51
CA PHE A 419 20.95 -0.48 -8.96
C PHE A 419 21.26 1.03 -8.98
N VAL A 420 21.79 1.54 -7.88
CA VAL A 420 22.12 2.96 -7.73
C VAL A 420 23.63 3.16 -7.73
N TRP A 421 24.10 3.99 -8.68
CA TRP A 421 25.49 4.38 -8.80
C TRP A 421 25.67 5.86 -8.47
N ASP A 422 26.64 6.19 -7.61
CA ASP A 422 26.94 7.57 -7.21
C ASP A 422 27.79 8.37 -8.25
N GLY A 423 28.08 7.77 -9.40
CA GLY A 423 28.90 8.37 -10.46
C GLY A 423 30.36 8.47 -10.11
N LYS A 424 30.86 7.65 -9.16
CA LYS A 424 32.27 7.60 -8.77
C LYS A 424 32.92 6.28 -9.16
N ASP A 425 34.23 6.31 -9.24
CA ASP A 425 35.06 5.13 -9.42
C ASP A 425 35.32 4.42 -8.07
N LYS A 426 36.04 3.29 -8.11
CA LYS A 426 36.42 2.50 -6.93
C LYS A 426 37.21 3.28 -5.88
N ASN A 427 37.82 4.41 -6.25
CA ASN A 427 38.56 5.27 -5.35
C ASN A 427 37.75 6.43 -4.79
N GLY A 428 36.44 6.45 -5.06
CA GLY A 428 35.52 7.49 -4.64
C GLY A 428 35.66 8.81 -5.43
N LYS A 429 36.37 8.80 -6.56
CA LYS A 429 36.54 9.97 -7.43
C LYS A 429 35.47 9.99 -8.51
N ARG A 430 34.89 11.18 -8.74
CA ARG A 430 33.92 11.41 -9.84
C ARG A 430 34.53 10.97 -11.16
N VAL A 431 33.81 10.18 -11.93
CA VAL A 431 34.23 9.69 -13.24
C VAL A 431 34.29 10.83 -14.26
N ALA A 432 35.19 10.69 -15.27
CA ALA A 432 35.34 11.67 -16.34
C ALA A 432 34.11 11.65 -17.28
N SER A 433 33.99 12.72 -18.12
CA SER A 433 33.02 12.71 -19.21
C SER A 433 33.28 11.51 -20.15
N GLY A 434 32.23 10.79 -20.49
CA GLY A 434 32.34 9.58 -21.31
C GLY A 434 31.06 8.78 -21.31
N VAL A 435 31.10 7.66 -22.03
CA VAL A 435 30.03 6.65 -22.03
C VAL A 435 30.50 5.46 -21.20
N TYR A 436 29.66 5.08 -20.26
CA TYR A 436 29.89 3.93 -19.38
C TYR A 436 28.88 2.84 -19.74
N MET A 437 29.38 1.58 -19.80
CA MET A 437 28.56 0.42 -20.06
C MET A 437 28.12 -0.17 -18.73
N VAL A 438 26.84 -0.46 -18.61
CA VAL A 438 26.26 -1.22 -17.49
C VAL A 438 26.09 -2.65 -17.94
N GLN A 439 26.70 -3.57 -17.25
CA GLN A 439 26.63 -4.99 -17.49
C GLN A 439 26.00 -5.68 -16.31
N THR A 440 25.10 -6.61 -16.55
CA THR A 440 24.48 -7.46 -15.52
C THR A 440 24.74 -8.91 -15.83
N ALA A 441 24.89 -9.75 -14.82
CA ALA A 441 24.94 -11.20 -14.95
C ALA A 441 24.03 -11.80 -13.89
N ASP A 442 23.32 -12.87 -14.25
CA ASP A 442 22.60 -13.68 -13.28
C ASP A 442 23.57 -14.59 -12.48
N GLU A 443 23.04 -15.33 -11.51
CA GLU A 443 23.80 -16.25 -10.68
C GLU A 443 24.58 -17.33 -11.46
N ASN A 444 24.14 -17.62 -12.70
CA ASN A 444 24.76 -18.60 -13.59
C ASN A 444 25.81 -17.98 -14.53
N GLY A 445 25.92 -16.64 -14.52
CA GLY A 445 26.82 -15.89 -15.39
C GLY A 445 26.32 -15.79 -16.85
N ASP A 446 25.07 -16.16 -17.12
CA ASP A 446 24.48 -16.10 -18.44
C ASP A 446 23.89 -14.72 -18.73
N ASN A 447 24.29 -14.13 -19.85
CA ASN A 447 23.76 -12.99 -20.58
C ASN A 447 23.34 -11.76 -19.78
N GLY A 448 24.30 -10.89 -19.53
CA GLY A 448 24.03 -9.57 -19.00
C GLY A 448 23.36 -8.65 -20.03
N THR A 449 22.28 -8.02 -19.65
CA THR A 449 21.74 -6.86 -20.37
C THR A 449 22.73 -5.71 -20.29
N VAL A 450 22.95 -5.02 -21.42
CA VAL A 450 23.84 -3.88 -21.46
C VAL A 450 23.05 -2.59 -21.62
N CYS A 451 23.11 -1.76 -20.60
CA CYS A 451 22.60 -0.38 -20.65
C CYS A 451 23.80 0.57 -20.75
N LYS A 452 23.61 1.79 -21.28
CA LYS A 452 24.65 2.82 -21.42
C LYS A 452 24.31 4.06 -20.62
N VAL A 453 25.30 4.61 -19.94
CA VAL A 453 25.20 5.87 -19.20
C VAL A 453 26.18 6.88 -19.80
N ALA A 454 25.68 7.99 -20.30
CA ALA A 454 26.51 9.12 -20.76
C ALA A 454 26.70 10.10 -19.61
N VAL A 455 27.94 10.36 -19.25
CA VAL A 455 28.32 11.36 -18.23
C VAL A 455 28.97 12.55 -18.93
N VAL A 456 28.51 13.75 -18.59
CA VAL A 456 29.05 15.03 -19.06
C VAL A 456 29.43 15.85 -17.82
N ASN A 457 30.69 16.25 -17.71
CA ASN A 457 31.21 17.07 -16.59
C ASN A 457 31.47 18.51 -17.06
#